data_799df5278178bd6cf3c086206fbf64ad
#
_entry.id   799df5278178bd6cf3c086206fbf64ad
#
_cell.length_a   1.000
_cell.length_b   1.000
_cell.length_c   1.000
_cell.angle_alpha   90.00
_cell.angle_beta   90.00
_cell.angle_gamma   90.00
#
_symmetry.space_group_name_H-M   'P 1'
#
loop_
_entity.id
_entity.type
_entity.pdbx_description
1 polymer ?
#
loop_
_entity_poly.entity_id
_entity_poly.type
_entity_poly.pdbx_seq_one_letter_code
_entity_poly.pdbx_strand_id
1 'polypeptide(L)'
;MKTIASTVSEYVKTKPYLASALSDGIINLTSLARKIHPDIEALMNKPVNQGAIIMSLKRVSDDARYTATKKIIKVLKNLGDITVRSALVDYGFLLSETLLLTQANLLKKIEFKKDVFYTSSRGVAESNIVVSQNIVPLVDELFQNEVCQSKVENLSSITIKLPTD
;
A
#
# COMPACT_ATOMS: atom_id res chain seq x y z
N MET A 1 -12.38 -35.51 3.80
CA MET A 1 -11.23 -36.14 3.10
C MET A 1 -10.50 -35.04 2.32
N LYS A 2 -9.20 -34.81 2.56
CA LYS A 2 -8.44 -33.80 1.79
C LYS A 2 -8.25 -34.28 0.35
N THR A 3 -8.59 -33.44 -0.62
CA THR A 3 -8.38 -33.71 -2.05
C THR A 3 -7.04 -33.09 -2.50
N ILE A 4 -6.47 -33.58 -3.61
CA ILE A 4 -5.24 -33.00 -4.18
C ILE A 4 -5.46 -31.52 -4.47
N ALA A 5 -6.61 -31.16 -5.02
CA ALA A 5 -6.95 -29.77 -5.34
C ALA A 5 -7.00 -28.87 -4.10
N SER A 6 -7.62 -29.32 -3.00
CA SER A 6 -7.67 -28.56 -1.75
C SER A 6 -6.29 -28.42 -1.11
N THR A 7 -5.47 -29.49 -1.13
CA THR A 7 -4.11 -29.46 -0.58
C THR A 7 -3.20 -28.51 -1.34
N VAL A 8 -3.24 -28.54 -2.68
CA VAL A 8 -2.48 -27.62 -3.54
C VAL A 8 -2.93 -26.17 -3.32
N SER A 9 -4.25 -25.93 -3.22
CA SER A 9 -4.79 -24.59 -2.95
C SER A 9 -4.32 -24.05 -1.60
N GLU A 10 -4.38 -24.86 -0.53
CA GLU A 10 -3.87 -24.49 0.80
C GLU A 10 -2.37 -24.21 0.75
N TYR A 11 -1.58 -25.06 0.10
CA TYR A 11 -0.15 -24.87 -0.06
C TYR A 11 0.20 -23.53 -0.73
N VAL A 12 -0.51 -23.17 -1.79
CA VAL A 12 -0.30 -21.89 -2.49
C VAL A 12 -0.72 -20.71 -1.62
N LYS A 13 -1.83 -20.81 -0.87
CA LYS A 13 -2.32 -19.74 0.02
C LYS A 13 -1.34 -19.40 1.15
N THR A 14 -0.56 -20.37 1.64
CA THR A 14 0.46 -20.12 2.65
C THR A 14 1.71 -19.40 2.10
N LYS A 15 1.79 -19.22 0.77
CA LYS A 15 2.94 -18.61 0.08
C LYS A 15 2.46 -17.49 -0.86
N PRO A 16 2.26 -16.26 -0.34
CA PRO A 16 1.67 -15.14 -1.10
C PRO A 16 2.38 -14.84 -2.43
N TYR A 17 3.71 -14.99 -2.46
CA TYR A 17 4.52 -14.82 -3.68
C TYR A 17 4.16 -15.84 -4.78
N LEU A 18 3.81 -17.09 -4.43
CA LEU A 18 3.36 -18.09 -5.40
C LEU A 18 1.98 -17.75 -5.94
N ALA A 19 1.07 -17.30 -5.07
CA ALA A 19 -0.27 -16.91 -5.47
C ALA A 19 -0.24 -15.75 -6.47
N SER A 20 0.59 -14.72 -6.22
CA SER A 20 0.78 -13.59 -7.14
C SER A 20 1.37 -14.05 -8.47
N ALA A 21 2.48 -14.77 -8.45
CA ALA A 21 3.17 -15.21 -9.66
C ALA A 21 2.35 -16.19 -10.51
N LEU A 22 1.50 -17.02 -9.89
CA LEU A 22 0.53 -17.85 -10.59
C LEU A 22 -0.57 -17.01 -11.24
N SER A 23 -1.10 -16.02 -10.50
CA SER A 23 -2.10 -15.07 -11.01
C SER A 23 -1.59 -14.32 -12.24
N ASP A 24 -0.33 -13.91 -12.24
CA ASP A 24 0.30 -13.15 -13.32
C ASP A 24 0.73 -14.04 -14.50
N GLY A 25 0.68 -15.37 -14.32
CA GLY A 25 1.02 -16.33 -15.37
C GLY A 25 2.49 -16.43 -15.70
N ILE A 26 3.36 -15.97 -14.80
CA ILE A 26 4.83 -15.95 -14.98
C ILE A 26 5.53 -17.23 -14.52
N ILE A 27 4.77 -18.20 -13.99
CA ILE A 27 5.31 -19.47 -13.50
C ILE A 27 5.01 -20.60 -14.50
N ASN A 28 6.03 -21.40 -14.81
CA ASN A 28 5.85 -22.67 -15.49
C ASN A 28 5.23 -23.68 -14.52
N LEU A 29 3.95 -24.04 -14.76
CA LEU A 29 3.18 -24.93 -13.89
C LEU A 29 3.79 -26.32 -13.75
N THR A 30 4.41 -26.85 -14.82
CA THR A 30 5.05 -28.17 -14.80
C THR A 30 6.28 -28.17 -13.91
N SER A 31 7.09 -27.12 -13.99
CA SER A 31 8.29 -26.95 -13.14
C SER A 31 7.91 -26.75 -11.68
N LEU A 32 6.88 -25.93 -11.42
CA LEU A 32 6.37 -25.74 -10.07
C LEU A 32 5.82 -27.05 -9.49
N ALA A 33 4.99 -27.77 -10.27
CA ALA A 33 4.42 -29.05 -9.84
C ALA A 33 5.50 -30.06 -9.45
N ARG A 34 6.56 -30.15 -10.23
CA ARG A 34 7.71 -31.02 -9.90
C ARG A 34 8.38 -30.61 -8.60
N LYS A 35 8.55 -29.32 -8.39
CA LYS A 35 9.19 -28.78 -7.19
C LYS A 35 8.38 -29.04 -5.91
N ILE A 36 7.06 -28.88 -5.97
CA ILE A 36 6.18 -29.05 -4.79
C ILE A 36 5.66 -30.47 -4.60
N HIS A 37 5.92 -31.37 -5.55
CA HIS A 37 5.42 -32.75 -5.54
C HIS A 37 5.74 -33.49 -4.23
N PRO A 38 6.99 -33.48 -3.72
CA PRO A 38 7.31 -34.16 -2.45
C PRO A 38 6.52 -33.58 -1.26
N ASP A 39 6.35 -32.26 -1.22
CA ASP A 39 5.62 -31.59 -0.15
C ASP A 39 4.14 -31.97 -0.15
N ILE A 40 3.52 -32.07 -1.37
CA ILE A 40 2.12 -32.45 -1.50
C ILE A 40 1.91 -33.90 -1.13
N GLU A 41 2.82 -34.83 -1.49
CA GLU A 41 2.77 -36.23 -1.06
C GLU A 41 2.88 -36.35 0.45
N ALA A 42 3.79 -35.63 1.07
CA ALA A 42 3.93 -35.58 2.52
C ALA A 42 2.67 -35.08 3.21
N LEU A 43 2.05 -34.00 2.71
CA LEU A 43 0.80 -33.45 3.26
C LEU A 43 -0.41 -34.38 3.07
N MET A 44 -0.39 -35.20 2.01
CA MET A 44 -1.48 -36.15 1.72
C MET A 44 -1.25 -37.56 2.29
N ASN A 45 -0.04 -37.86 2.77
CA ASN A 45 0.38 -39.17 3.25
C ASN A 45 0.10 -40.31 2.23
N LYS A 46 0.24 -40.02 0.93
CA LYS A 46 0.07 -40.99 -0.15
C LYS A 46 0.70 -40.50 -1.45
N PRO A 47 1.03 -41.42 -2.38
CA PRO A 47 1.50 -41.06 -3.72
C PRO A 47 0.48 -40.18 -4.46
N VAL A 48 0.98 -39.17 -5.17
CA VAL A 48 0.16 -38.21 -5.93
C VAL A 48 0.65 -38.11 -7.36
N ASN A 49 -0.27 -38.16 -8.33
CA ASN A 49 0.08 -37.97 -9.71
C ASN A 49 0.46 -36.50 -9.98
N GLN A 50 1.64 -36.28 -10.60
CA GLN A 50 2.13 -34.95 -10.93
C GLN A 50 1.16 -34.17 -11.84
N GLY A 51 0.49 -34.86 -12.79
CA GLY A 51 -0.53 -34.24 -13.64
C GLY A 51 -1.71 -33.67 -12.86
N ALA A 52 -2.11 -34.34 -11.76
CA ALA A 52 -3.16 -33.83 -10.87
C ALA A 52 -2.74 -32.55 -10.14
N ILE A 53 -1.46 -32.44 -9.77
CA ILE A 53 -0.90 -31.21 -9.19
C ILE A 53 -0.91 -30.08 -10.23
N ILE A 54 -0.47 -30.34 -11.48
CA ILE A 54 -0.49 -29.34 -12.58
C ILE A 54 -1.90 -28.82 -12.81
N MET A 55 -2.89 -29.70 -12.91
CA MET A 55 -4.29 -29.31 -13.10
C MET A 55 -4.84 -28.52 -11.93
N SER A 56 -4.43 -28.85 -10.70
CA SER A 56 -4.82 -28.11 -9.50
C SER A 56 -4.19 -26.73 -9.46
N LEU A 57 -2.91 -26.58 -9.81
CA LEU A 57 -2.22 -25.29 -9.94
C LEU A 57 -2.86 -24.41 -11.02
N LYS A 58 -3.26 -24.98 -12.16
CA LYS A 58 -3.96 -24.25 -13.22
C LYS A 58 -5.28 -23.67 -12.70
N ARG A 59 -6.09 -24.45 -12.00
CA ARG A 59 -7.35 -23.97 -11.38
C ARG A 59 -7.09 -22.85 -10.38
N VAL A 60 -6.09 -23.00 -9.50
CA VAL A 60 -5.71 -21.97 -8.54
C VAL A 60 -5.29 -20.67 -9.25
N SER A 61 -4.54 -20.77 -10.36
CA SER A 61 -4.13 -19.61 -11.17
C SER A 61 -5.36 -18.89 -11.77
N ASP A 62 -6.29 -19.63 -12.36
CA ASP A 62 -7.50 -19.07 -12.97
C ASP A 62 -8.42 -18.44 -11.91
N ASP A 63 -8.63 -19.11 -10.77
CA ASP A 63 -9.42 -18.59 -9.65
C ASP A 63 -8.78 -17.36 -9.01
N ALA A 64 -7.45 -17.32 -8.88
CA ALA A 64 -6.73 -16.19 -8.31
C ALA A 64 -6.88 -14.94 -9.20
N ARG A 65 -6.71 -15.06 -10.50
CA ARG A 65 -6.94 -13.97 -11.47
C ARG A 65 -8.36 -13.41 -11.36
N TYR A 66 -9.35 -14.27 -11.40
CA TYR A 66 -10.76 -13.87 -11.34
C TYR A 66 -11.10 -13.18 -10.01
N THR A 67 -10.62 -13.73 -8.89
CA THR A 67 -10.88 -13.17 -7.56
C THR A 67 -10.16 -11.83 -7.34
N ALA A 68 -8.90 -11.69 -7.77
CA ALA A 68 -8.16 -10.44 -7.68
C ALA A 68 -8.83 -9.33 -8.49
N THR A 69 -9.17 -9.61 -9.75
CA THR A 69 -9.85 -8.63 -10.62
C THR A 69 -11.20 -8.21 -10.04
N LYS A 70 -12.03 -9.14 -9.54
CA LYS A 70 -13.31 -8.79 -8.92
C LYS A 70 -13.15 -7.95 -7.65
N LYS A 71 -12.19 -8.28 -6.79
CA LYS A 71 -11.92 -7.48 -5.58
C LYS A 71 -11.49 -6.06 -5.93
N ILE A 72 -10.57 -5.91 -6.88
CA ILE A 72 -10.11 -4.60 -7.35
C ILE A 72 -11.29 -3.79 -7.92
N ILE A 73 -12.10 -4.39 -8.81
CA ILE A 73 -13.27 -3.72 -9.39
C ILE A 73 -14.28 -3.34 -8.30
N LYS A 74 -14.50 -4.20 -7.31
CA LYS A 74 -15.40 -3.89 -6.17
C LYS A 74 -14.90 -2.70 -5.37
N VAL A 75 -13.59 -2.66 -5.06
CA VAL A 75 -12.98 -1.52 -4.35
C VAL A 75 -13.10 -0.25 -5.19
N LEU A 76 -12.73 -0.31 -6.48
CA LEU A 76 -12.80 0.85 -7.38
C LEU A 76 -14.22 1.40 -7.54
N LYS A 77 -15.24 0.53 -7.59
CA LYS A 77 -16.66 0.95 -7.68
C LYS A 77 -17.17 1.59 -6.40
N ASN A 78 -16.57 1.26 -5.27
CA ASN A 78 -16.96 1.76 -3.95
C ASN A 78 -16.01 2.84 -3.43
N LEU A 79 -15.05 3.31 -4.25
CA LEU A 79 -14.26 4.47 -3.89
C LEU A 79 -15.17 5.68 -3.69
N GLY A 80 -14.97 6.39 -2.60
CA GLY A 80 -15.59 7.68 -2.36
C GLY A 80 -14.94 8.78 -3.18
N ASP A 81 -15.04 10.01 -2.71
CA ASP A 81 -14.51 11.18 -3.39
C ASP A 81 -12.99 11.07 -3.62
N ILE A 82 -12.60 11.41 -4.83
CA ILE A 82 -11.18 11.59 -5.19
C ILE A 82 -10.93 13.09 -5.27
N THR A 83 -10.04 13.57 -4.41
CA THR A 83 -9.62 14.97 -4.39
C THR A 83 -8.19 15.08 -4.90
N VAL A 84 -7.98 15.92 -5.91
CA VAL A 84 -6.64 16.26 -6.41
C VAL A 84 -6.33 17.69 -5.96
N ARG A 85 -5.16 17.89 -5.36
CA ARG A 85 -4.65 19.20 -4.96
C ARG A 85 -3.27 19.38 -5.59
N SER A 86 -3.03 20.54 -6.18
CA SER A 86 -1.74 20.95 -6.74
C SER A 86 -1.17 22.13 -5.95
N ALA A 87 0.01 22.58 -6.34
CA ALA A 87 0.74 23.67 -5.70
C ALA A 87 0.93 23.43 -4.19
N LEU A 88 1.51 22.28 -3.87
CA LEU A 88 1.88 21.89 -2.51
C LEU A 88 3.39 21.93 -2.33
N VAL A 89 3.81 22.16 -1.08
CA VAL A 89 5.20 22.16 -0.64
C VAL A 89 5.34 21.23 0.55
N ASP A 90 6.31 20.33 0.50
CA ASP A 90 6.68 19.43 1.59
C ASP A 90 7.95 19.91 2.26
N TYR A 91 7.91 20.03 3.57
CA TYR A 91 9.03 20.37 4.43
C TYR A 91 9.35 19.21 5.37
N GLY A 92 10.62 18.82 5.44
CA GLY A 92 11.15 17.89 6.42
C GLY A 92 11.99 18.62 7.46
N PHE A 93 11.57 18.57 8.72
CA PHE A 93 12.27 19.20 9.86
C PHE A 93 12.87 18.16 10.79
N LEU A 94 14.07 18.42 11.31
CA LEU A 94 14.58 17.67 12.47
C LEU A 94 13.71 17.95 13.70
N LEU A 95 13.56 16.93 14.54
CA LEU A 95 12.85 17.13 15.81
C LEU A 95 13.65 18.06 16.73
N SER A 96 12.98 19.06 17.25
CA SER A 96 13.44 19.97 18.29
C SER A 96 12.42 20.07 19.42
N GLU A 97 12.80 20.68 20.53
CA GLU A 97 11.89 20.96 21.65
C GLU A 97 10.81 21.98 21.27
N THR A 98 11.10 22.87 20.33
CA THR A 98 10.24 23.98 19.90
C THR A 98 9.35 23.64 18.72
N LEU A 99 9.68 22.60 17.92
CA LEU A 99 8.99 22.29 16.66
C LEU A 99 7.48 22.10 16.81
N LEU A 100 7.02 21.41 17.86
CA LEU A 100 5.58 21.21 18.10
C LEU A 100 4.87 22.52 18.44
N LEU A 101 5.52 23.39 19.18
CA LEU A 101 4.97 24.71 19.50
C LEU A 101 4.89 25.58 18.24
N THR A 102 5.91 25.52 17.40
CA THR A 102 5.95 26.21 16.11
C THR A 102 4.84 25.72 15.18
N GLN A 103 4.60 24.40 15.09
CA GLN A 103 3.47 23.82 14.36
C GLN A 103 2.12 24.28 14.92
N ALA A 104 1.97 24.31 16.25
CA ALA A 104 0.74 24.80 16.89
C ALA A 104 0.47 26.28 16.58
N ASN A 105 1.51 27.10 16.52
CA ASN A 105 1.41 28.51 16.14
C ASN A 105 1.00 28.68 14.68
N LEU A 106 1.52 27.84 13.77
CA LEU A 106 1.07 27.82 12.38
C LEU A 106 -0.42 27.47 12.30
N LEU A 107 -0.85 26.42 12.98
CA LEU A 107 -2.26 25.98 12.97
C LEU A 107 -3.21 27.09 13.46
N LYS A 108 -2.84 27.84 14.52
CA LYS A 108 -3.61 29.00 14.99
C LYS A 108 -3.73 30.09 13.93
N LYS A 109 -2.66 30.34 13.15
CA LYS A 109 -2.66 31.40 12.11
C LYS A 109 -3.48 31.00 10.88
N ILE A 110 -3.68 29.72 10.63
CA ILE A 110 -4.45 29.22 9.49
C ILE A 110 -5.86 28.72 9.84
N GLU A 111 -6.25 28.73 11.10
CA GLU A 111 -7.50 28.18 11.64
C GLU A 111 -8.75 28.56 10.81
N PHE A 112 -8.85 29.81 10.39
CA PHE A 112 -9.99 30.31 9.65
C PHE A 112 -9.79 30.36 8.12
N LYS A 113 -8.65 29.89 7.60
CA LYS A 113 -8.33 29.86 6.16
C LYS A 113 -8.85 28.59 5.53
N LYS A 114 -9.97 28.64 4.82
CA LYS A 114 -10.64 27.48 4.20
C LYS A 114 -9.92 26.91 2.97
N ASP A 115 -9.09 27.71 2.32
CA ASP A 115 -8.36 27.38 1.08
C ASP A 115 -6.95 26.85 1.32
N VAL A 116 -6.60 26.61 2.58
CA VAL A 116 -5.27 26.09 2.98
C VAL A 116 -5.34 24.58 3.18
N PHE A 117 -4.43 23.87 2.53
CA PHE A 117 -4.13 22.48 2.85
C PHE A 117 -2.98 22.44 3.86
N TYR A 118 -3.13 21.63 4.88
CA TYR A 118 -2.10 21.30 5.86
C TYR A 118 -2.23 19.84 6.26
N THR A 119 -1.14 19.12 6.23
CA THR A 119 -1.00 17.82 6.87
C THR A 119 0.39 17.70 7.49
N SER A 120 0.50 16.97 8.57
CA SER A 120 1.78 16.70 9.21
C SER A 120 1.90 15.26 9.65
N SER A 121 3.13 14.76 9.63
CA SER A 121 3.48 13.49 10.21
C SER A 121 4.74 13.66 11.07
N ARG A 122 4.81 12.94 12.19
CA ARG A 122 5.96 12.95 13.08
C ARG A 122 6.50 11.56 13.24
N GLY A 123 7.75 11.38 12.85
CA GLY A 123 8.56 10.19 13.08
C GLY A 123 9.36 10.24 14.38
N VAL A 124 10.36 9.36 14.47
CA VAL A 124 11.27 9.28 15.64
C VAL A 124 12.36 10.37 15.59
N ALA A 125 12.85 10.70 14.38
CA ALA A 125 13.96 11.64 14.18
C ALA A 125 13.54 12.92 13.45
N GLU A 126 12.42 12.90 12.72
CA GLU A 126 11.99 13.99 11.85
C GLU A 126 10.48 14.19 11.90
N SER A 127 10.03 15.35 11.43
CA SER A 127 8.62 15.66 11.22
C SER A 127 8.45 16.33 9.86
N ASN A 128 7.50 15.84 9.08
CA ASN A 128 7.16 16.41 7.79
C ASN A 128 5.87 17.22 7.90
N ILE A 129 5.81 18.34 7.19
CA ILE A 129 4.58 19.10 6.97
C ILE A 129 4.39 19.35 5.46
N VAL A 130 3.19 19.10 4.97
CA VAL A 130 2.81 19.45 3.60
C VAL A 130 1.77 20.55 3.65
N VAL A 131 2.04 21.62 2.92
CA VAL A 131 1.21 22.83 2.93
C VAL A 131 0.92 23.34 1.53
N SER A 132 -0.15 24.12 1.40
CA SER A 132 -0.42 24.86 0.17
C SER A 132 0.63 25.93 -0.09
N GLN A 133 0.98 26.18 -1.34
CA GLN A 133 1.97 27.18 -1.78
C GLN A 133 1.67 28.59 -1.25
N ASN A 134 0.39 28.96 -1.09
CA ASN A 134 -0.04 30.28 -0.63
C ASN A 134 0.36 30.62 0.80
N ILE A 135 0.71 29.62 1.62
CA ILE A 135 1.16 29.87 3.01
C ILE A 135 2.66 29.63 3.21
N VAL A 136 3.41 29.34 2.15
CA VAL A 136 4.87 29.15 2.22
C VAL A 136 5.59 30.31 2.91
N PRO A 137 5.32 31.60 2.63
CA PRO A 137 5.97 32.70 3.33
C PRO A 137 5.73 32.70 4.83
N LEU A 138 4.53 32.28 5.26
CA LEU A 138 4.18 32.18 6.68
C LEU A 138 4.92 31.01 7.35
N VAL A 139 5.08 29.89 6.63
CA VAL A 139 5.86 28.74 7.14
C VAL A 139 7.33 29.13 7.28
N ASP A 140 7.92 29.71 6.24
CA ASP A 140 9.32 30.13 6.24
C ASP A 140 9.60 31.16 7.36
N GLU A 141 8.66 32.07 7.67
CA GLU A 141 8.75 33.01 8.78
C GLU A 141 8.71 32.31 10.16
N LEU A 142 7.72 31.44 10.36
CA LEU A 142 7.50 30.80 11.67
C LEU A 142 8.58 29.76 12.00
N PHE A 143 9.05 29.03 11.00
CA PHE A 143 10.00 27.93 11.17
C PHE A 143 11.47 28.36 10.95
N GLN A 144 11.76 29.65 10.88
CA GLN A 144 13.12 30.16 10.65
C GLN A 144 14.16 29.67 11.65
N ASN A 145 13.75 29.30 12.87
CA ASN A 145 14.63 28.79 13.93
C ASN A 145 14.65 27.25 14.00
N GLU A 146 13.87 26.57 13.15
CA GLU A 146 13.85 25.12 13.08
C GLU A 146 14.81 24.61 11.99
N VAL A 147 15.37 23.43 12.18
CA VAL A 147 16.29 22.84 11.21
C VAL A 147 15.50 22.14 10.10
N CYS A 148 15.37 22.82 8.96
CA CYS A 148 14.77 22.25 7.75
C CYS A 148 15.82 21.42 7.00
N GLN A 149 15.58 20.10 6.87
CA GLN A 149 16.45 19.19 6.13
C GLN A 149 16.08 19.10 4.64
N SER A 150 14.80 19.24 4.33
CA SER A 150 14.30 19.15 2.97
C SER A 150 13.12 20.09 2.74
N LYS A 151 13.08 20.69 1.55
CA LYS A 151 11.95 21.48 1.04
C LYS A 151 11.73 21.07 -0.40
N VAL A 152 10.57 20.47 -0.71
CA VAL A 152 10.21 20.04 -2.07
C VAL A 152 8.97 20.80 -2.50
N GLU A 153 9.10 21.53 -3.61
CA GLU A 153 8.04 22.39 -4.13
C GLU A 153 7.35 21.76 -5.37
N ASN A 154 6.27 22.38 -5.82
CA ASN A 154 5.49 21.97 -6.99
C ASN A 154 4.92 20.54 -6.88
N LEU A 155 4.55 20.11 -5.70
CA LEU A 155 3.94 18.82 -5.47
C LEU A 155 2.44 18.86 -5.75
N SER A 156 1.91 17.68 -6.03
CA SER A 156 0.47 17.43 -6.10
C SER A 156 0.11 16.22 -5.24
N SER A 157 -1.06 16.25 -4.61
CA SER A 157 -1.59 15.14 -3.84
C SER A 157 -2.87 14.58 -4.46
N ILE A 158 -3.07 13.29 -4.30
CA ILE A 158 -4.32 12.60 -4.59
C ILE A 158 -4.81 11.99 -3.29
N THR A 159 -5.97 12.44 -2.83
CA THR A 159 -6.63 11.89 -1.63
C THR A 159 -7.83 11.06 -2.08
N ILE A 160 -7.89 9.83 -1.61
CA ILE A 160 -8.98 8.89 -1.94
C ILE A 160 -9.70 8.53 -0.64
N LYS A 161 -11.01 8.79 -0.60
CA LYS A 161 -11.86 8.35 0.51
C LYS A 161 -12.18 6.87 0.33
N LEU A 162 -11.65 6.04 1.22
CA LEU A 162 -11.98 4.61 1.23
C LEU A 162 -13.37 4.40 1.86
N PRO A 163 -14.14 3.39 1.38
CA PRO A 163 -15.39 3.03 2.01
C PRO A 163 -15.13 2.59 3.45
N THR A 164 -15.95 3.07 4.37
CA THR A 164 -16.03 2.52 5.72
C THR A 164 -16.94 1.29 5.66
N ASP A 165 -16.45 0.13 6.12
CA ASP A 165 -17.27 -1.09 6.29
C ASP A 165 -18.44 -0.85 7.23
#